data_e2893a9613ec55a28cf3321884c26b46
#
_entry.id   e2893a9613ec55a28cf3321884c26b46
#
_cell.length_a   1.000
_cell.length_b   1.000
_cell.length_c   1.000
_cell.angle_alpha   90.00
_cell.angle_beta   90.00
_cell.angle_gamma   90.00
#
_symmetry.space_group_name_H-M   'P 1'
#
loop_
_entity.id
_entity.type
_entity.pdbx_description
1 polymer ?
#
loop_
_entity_poly.entity_id
_entity_poly.type
_entity_poly.pdbx_seq_one_letter_code
_entity_poly.pdbx_strand_id
1 'polypeptide(L)'
;TRALSSAASDVYKRQVLCTKGPLHVDVKKTRLTLQTGQGVFINSGVLHAVEQAPEGTALLHSGVFHPRLVGGMDTIFWQKLIRPMTQSDAPPFFLLDGLVPWQKQVLDCLHESWKAVSDEPFDYENRVRYYLSLALRLLSTQCVGGRTKVSQQEQIASERMKQMLRFVEEHYAEELTVQLIAGSVALSESACLRSFRQMLGITPIQYVKQYRVEKAAELLRSTRLKTGEIGAECGFTDGSYFIKIFREIKHCTPKEYRMKFC
;
A
#
# COMPACT_ATOMS: atom_id res chain seq x y z
N THR A 1 -21.61 -0.30 17.87
CA THR A 1 -21.03 0.98 17.39
C THR A 1 -20.61 0.83 15.95
N ARG A 2 -21.22 1.58 15.04
CA ARG A 2 -20.91 1.52 13.60
C ARG A 2 -19.54 2.18 13.38
N ALA A 3 -18.52 1.40 13.10
CA ALA A 3 -17.23 1.93 12.68
C ALA A 3 -17.27 2.15 11.16
N LEU A 4 -17.68 3.34 10.74
CA LEU A 4 -17.50 3.78 9.36
C LEU A 4 -16.00 4.00 9.11
N SER A 5 -15.37 3.08 8.41
CA SER A 5 -14.05 3.32 7.84
C SER A 5 -14.24 3.85 6.42
N SER A 6 -14.51 5.15 6.31
CA SER A 6 -14.42 5.87 5.04
C SER A 6 -12.98 6.29 4.79
N ALA A 7 -12.06 5.37 4.78
CA ALA A 7 -10.74 5.65 4.27
C ALA A 7 -10.70 5.14 2.82
N ALA A 8 -11.18 5.96 1.92
CA ALA A 8 -10.81 5.90 0.52
C ALA A 8 -9.34 6.31 0.38
N SER A 9 -8.44 5.57 1.00
CA SER A 9 -7.04 5.59 0.63
C SER A 9 -6.89 4.60 -0.51
N ASP A 10 -6.68 5.09 -1.72
CA ASP A 10 -6.51 4.29 -2.94
C ASP A 10 -5.34 3.30 -2.86
N VAL A 11 -4.63 3.24 -1.77
CA VAL A 11 -3.37 2.51 -1.60
C VAL A 11 -3.42 1.43 -0.52
N TYR A 12 -4.18 1.63 0.58
CA TYR A 12 -4.17 0.69 1.71
C TYR A 12 -5.09 -0.52 1.46
N LYS A 13 -4.63 -1.68 1.94
CA LYS A 13 -5.43 -2.91 1.97
C LYS A 13 -5.89 -3.19 3.39
N ARG A 14 -7.11 -3.68 3.54
CA ARG A 14 -7.70 -3.99 4.84
C ARG A 14 -8.03 -5.48 4.96
N GLN A 15 -7.79 -6.04 6.12
CA GLN A 15 -8.25 -7.35 6.53
C GLN A 15 -9.15 -7.24 7.77
N VAL A 16 -10.19 -8.06 7.80
CA VAL A 16 -11.07 -8.22 8.95
C VAL A 16 -11.24 -9.71 9.21
N LEU A 17 -10.88 -10.15 10.42
CA LEU A 17 -11.07 -11.52 10.89
C LEU A 17 -12.10 -11.50 12.01
N CYS A 18 -13.16 -12.31 11.90
CA CYS A 18 -14.14 -12.49 12.95
C CYS A 18 -13.61 -13.51 13.96
N THR A 19 -13.21 -13.06 15.14
CA THR A 19 -12.73 -13.95 16.21
C THR A 19 -13.84 -14.43 17.13
N LYS A 20 -14.93 -13.66 17.19
CA LYS A 20 -16.19 -14.05 17.82
C LYS A 20 -17.31 -13.33 17.05
N GLY A 21 -18.31 -14.03 16.61
CA GLY A 21 -19.33 -13.47 15.72
C GLY A 21 -20.75 -13.81 16.10
N PRO A 22 -21.71 -13.38 15.28
CA PRO A 22 -21.58 -12.90 13.90
C PRO A 22 -21.20 -11.41 13.77
N LEU A 23 -20.52 -11.10 12.64
CA LEU A 23 -20.07 -9.75 12.28
C LEU A 23 -20.59 -9.41 10.88
N HIS A 24 -21.19 -8.26 10.70
CA HIS A 24 -21.58 -7.76 9.38
C HIS A 24 -20.49 -6.88 8.78
N VAL A 25 -20.15 -7.14 7.51
CA VAL A 25 -19.22 -6.33 6.73
C VAL A 25 -19.90 -5.91 5.44
N ASP A 26 -20.18 -4.63 5.30
CA ASP A 26 -20.69 -4.06 4.06
C ASP A 26 -19.52 -3.68 3.17
N VAL A 27 -19.45 -4.26 1.96
CA VAL A 27 -18.43 -3.94 0.96
C VAL A 27 -19.12 -3.52 -0.33
N LYS A 28 -19.01 -2.27 -0.72
CA LYS A 28 -19.79 -1.65 -1.79
C LYS A 28 -21.31 -1.87 -1.54
N LYS A 29 -21.97 -2.66 -2.39
CA LYS A 29 -23.40 -2.99 -2.29
C LYS A 29 -23.67 -4.39 -1.71
N THR A 30 -22.63 -5.09 -1.25
CA THR A 30 -22.73 -6.46 -0.75
C THR A 30 -22.59 -6.47 0.76
N ARG A 31 -23.57 -7.04 1.46
CA ARG A 31 -23.50 -7.33 2.90
C ARG A 31 -23.01 -8.77 3.10
N LEU A 32 -21.92 -8.91 3.82
CA LEU A 32 -21.36 -10.19 4.23
C LEU A 32 -21.67 -10.41 5.72
N THR A 33 -21.97 -11.64 6.09
CA THR A 33 -22.07 -12.04 7.50
C THR A 33 -20.94 -13.01 7.80
N LEU A 34 -19.94 -12.56 8.56
CA LEU A 34 -18.81 -13.40 8.95
C LEU A 34 -19.12 -14.11 10.25
N GLN A 35 -18.96 -15.42 10.25
CA GLN A 35 -19.00 -16.27 11.43
C GLN A 35 -17.62 -16.33 12.09
N THR A 36 -17.55 -16.80 13.34
CA THR A 36 -16.28 -17.04 14.03
C THR A 36 -15.32 -17.88 13.19
N GLY A 37 -14.09 -17.41 13.05
CA GLY A 37 -13.05 -18.04 12.22
C GLY A 37 -13.06 -17.62 10.74
N GLN A 38 -14.08 -16.89 10.29
CA GLN A 38 -14.13 -16.34 8.93
C GLN A 38 -13.51 -14.94 8.85
N GLY A 39 -13.17 -14.53 7.64
CA GLY A 39 -12.61 -13.20 7.40
C GLY A 39 -12.93 -12.64 6.03
N VAL A 40 -12.53 -11.41 5.82
CA VAL A 40 -12.58 -10.74 4.53
C VAL A 40 -11.31 -9.94 4.31
N PHE A 41 -10.76 -10.06 3.13
CA PHE A 41 -9.66 -9.21 2.66
C PHE A 41 -10.24 -8.21 1.66
N ILE A 42 -10.11 -6.91 1.94
CA ILE A 42 -10.69 -5.83 1.15
C ILE A 42 -9.58 -5.10 0.41
N ASN A 43 -9.79 -4.94 -0.88
CA ASN A 43 -8.82 -4.31 -1.77
C ASN A 43 -8.78 -2.79 -1.57
N SER A 44 -7.74 -2.15 -2.11
CA SER A 44 -7.55 -0.70 -2.04
C SER A 44 -8.71 0.06 -2.73
N GLY A 45 -9.07 1.23 -2.22
CA GLY A 45 -10.10 2.08 -2.80
C GLY A 45 -11.54 1.55 -2.68
N VAL A 46 -11.78 0.48 -1.93
CA VAL A 46 -13.10 -0.14 -1.78
C VAL A 46 -13.80 0.38 -0.53
N LEU A 47 -14.92 1.08 -0.72
CA LEU A 47 -15.77 1.53 0.40
C LEU A 47 -16.34 0.32 1.14
N HIS A 48 -16.20 0.35 2.47
CA HIS A 48 -16.68 -0.71 3.33
C HIS A 48 -17.04 -0.18 4.73
N ALA A 49 -17.91 -0.91 5.42
CA ALA A 49 -18.25 -0.67 6.82
C ALA A 49 -18.27 -1.99 7.57
N VAL A 50 -17.96 -1.94 8.86
CA VAL A 50 -18.01 -3.11 9.74
C VAL A 50 -18.98 -2.81 10.88
N GLU A 51 -19.94 -3.68 11.08
CA GLU A 51 -20.98 -3.56 12.12
C GLU A 51 -21.08 -4.86 12.92
N GLN A 52 -21.35 -4.72 14.20
CA GLN A 52 -21.75 -5.85 15.02
C GLN A 52 -23.15 -6.30 14.57
N ALA A 53 -23.36 -7.60 14.40
CA ALA A 53 -24.71 -8.12 14.17
C ALA A 53 -25.59 -7.84 15.40
N PRO A 54 -26.90 -7.60 15.20
CA PRO A 54 -27.83 -7.34 16.30
C PRO A 54 -27.86 -8.45 17.36
N GLU A 55 -27.51 -9.65 16.96
CA GLU A 55 -27.60 -10.88 17.74
C GLU A 55 -26.26 -11.22 18.41
N GLY A 56 -25.88 -10.54 19.48
CA GLY A 56 -24.74 -10.95 20.30
C GLY A 56 -23.55 -9.98 20.32
N THR A 57 -22.45 -10.42 20.91
CA THR A 57 -21.19 -9.67 21.00
C THR A 57 -20.22 -10.21 19.96
N ALA A 58 -19.80 -9.35 19.05
CA ALA A 58 -18.78 -9.70 18.05
C ALA A 58 -17.41 -9.15 18.45
N LEU A 59 -16.37 -9.95 18.22
CA LEU A 59 -14.97 -9.54 18.33
C LEU A 59 -14.29 -9.73 16.97
N LEU A 60 -13.41 -8.83 16.63
CA LEU A 60 -12.69 -8.87 15.38
C LEU A 60 -11.22 -8.48 15.54
N HIS A 61 -10.37 -9.06 14.71
CA HIS A 61 -9.04 -8.52 14.42
C HIS A 61 -9.12 -7.75 13.11
N SER A 62 -8.73 -6.50 13.11
CA SER A 62 -8.66 -5.68 11.90
C SER A 62 -7.28 -5.10 11.75
N GLY A 63 -6.72 -5.28 10.55
CA GLY A 63 -5.45 -4.68 10.16
C GLY A 63 -5.60 -3.86 8.89
N VAL A 64 -4.83 -2.78 8.81
CA VAL A 64 -4.70 -1.96 7.60
C VAL A 64 -3.21 -1.81 7.33
N PHE A 65 -2.79 -2.15 6.13
CA PHE A 65 -1.39 -2.02 5.77
C PHE A 65 -1.19 -1.42 4.38
N HIS A 66 -0.08 -0.71 4.23
CA HIS A 66 0.36 -0.22 2.94
C HIS A 66 1.08 -1.35 2.19
N PRO A 67 0.75 -1.63 0.91
CA PRO A 67 1.38 -2.73 0.16
C PRO A 67 2.90 -2.64 0.04
N ARG A 68 3.50 -1.44 0.17
CA ARG A 68 4.96 -1.26 0.22
C ARG A 68 5.65 -2.03 1.36
N LEU A 69 4.89 -2.45 2.37
CA LEU A 69 5.42 -3.28 3.45
C LEU A 69 6.02 -4.58 2.92
N VAL A 70 5.47 -5.14 1.85
CA VAL A 70 5.97 -6.39 1.25
C VAL A 70 7.03 -6.16 0.16
N GLY A 71 7.10 -4.95 -0.41
CA GLY A 71 8.12 -4.59 -1.40
C GLY A 71 7.83 -3.27 -2.08
N GLY A 72 8.87 -2.57 -2.49
CA GLY A 72 8.78 -1.34 -3.29
C GLY A 72 8.13 -1.58 -4.65
N MET A 73 7.64 -0.52 -5.27
CA MET A 73 6.88 -0.57 -6.53
C MET A 73 7.72 -1.05 -7.72
N ASP A 74 9.01 -0.90 -7.65
CA ASP A 74 10.04 -1.33 -8.60
C ASP A 74 10.42 -2.82 -8.46
N THR A 75 10.00 -3.46 -7.36
CA THR A 75 10.39 -4.84 -7.04
C THR A 75 9.53 -5.88 -7.76
N ILE A 76 10.11 -7.08 -7.94
CA ILE A 76 9.39 -8.25 -8.44
C ILE A 76 8.20 -8.63 -7.54
N PHE A 77 8.30 -8.34 -6.23
CA PHE A 77 7.22 -8.57 -5.28
C PHE A 77 6.00 -7.72 -5.60
N TRP A 78 6.20 -6.42 -5.87
CA TRP A 78 5.10 -5.54 -6.29
C TRP A 78 4.45 -6.05 -7.56
N GLN A 79 5.24 -6.36 -8.59
CA GLN A 79 4.75 -6.81 -9.89
C GLN A 79 3.94 -8.10 -9.79
N LYS A 80 4.37 -9.05 -8.96
CA LYS A 80 3.73 -10.37 -8.86
C LYS A 80 2.63 -10.45 -7.80
N LEU A 81 2.75 -9.73 -6.68
CA LEU A 81 1.82 -9.87 -5.55
C LEU A 81 0.80 -8.73 -5.47
N ILE A 82 1.20 -7.50 -5.79
CA ILE A 82 0.33 -6.33 -5.58
C ILE A 82 -0.38 -5.93 -6.87
N ARG A 83 0.36 -5.84 -7.97
CA ARG A 83 -0.18 -5.39 -9.24
C ARG A 83 -1.42 -6.18 -9.72
N PRO A 84 -1.49 -7.52 -9.63
CA PRO A 84 -2.68 -8.26 -10.01
C PRO A 84 -3.93 -7.85 -9.22
N MET A 85 -3.73 -7.40 -7.99
CA MET A 85 -4.81 -6.99 -7.08
C MET A 85 -5.21 -5.50 -7.23
N THR A 86 -4.48 -4.72 -8.04
CA THR A 86 -4.76 -3.28 -8.26
C THR A 86 -5.38 -3.01 -9.63
N GLN A 87 -5.60 -4.03 -10.43
CA GLN A 87 -6.20 -3.90 -11.76
C GLN A 87 -7.72 -3.69 -11.66
N SER A 88 -8.30 -3.06 -12.68
CA SER A 88 -9.72 -2.70 -12.70
C SER A 88 -10.68 -3.89 -12.60
N ASP A 89 -10.25 -5.06 -13.03
CA ASP A 89 -10.96 -6.34 -12.99
C ASP A 89 -10.66 -7.19 -11.74
N ALA A 90 -9.76 -6.70 -10.87
CA ALA A 90 -9.47 -7.40 -9.62
C ALA A 90 -10.71 -7.41 -8.69
N PRO A 91 -10.95 -8.53 -7.98
CA PRO A 91 -12.04 -8.60 -7.03
C PRO A 91 -11.95 -7.47 -5.99
N PRO A 92 -13.06 -6.78 -5.68
CA PRO A 92 -13.04 -5.73 -4.66
C PRO A 92 -12.74 -6.28 -3.26
N PHE A 93 -13.06 -7.51 -3.02
CA PHE A 93 -12.78 -8.23 -1.77
C PHE A 93 -12.68 -9.74 -2.01
N PHE A 94 -12.10 -10.44 -1.04
CA PHE A 94 -12.09 -11.91 -0.96
C PHE A 94 -12.75 -12.32 0.35
N LEU A 95 -13.88 -13.04 0.26
CA LEU A 95 -14.47 -13.72 1.41
C LEU A 95 -13.59 -14.94 1.73
N LEU A 96 -13.24 -15.09 2.99
CA LEU A 96 -12.39 -16.16 3.51
C LEU A 96 -13.24 -16.96 4.51
N ASP A 97 -13.94 -17.96 4.01
CA ASP A 97 -14.79 -18.83 4.81
C ASP A 97 -14.05 -20.10 5.30
N GLY A 98 -12.82 -20.30 4.80
CA GLY A 98 -11.98 -21.43 5.18
C GLY A 98 -12.38 -22.79 4.56
N LEU A 99 -13.37 -22.82 3.68
CA LEU A 99 -13.87 -24.06 3.06
C LEU A 99 -12.88 -24.68 2.07
N VAL A 100 -11.98 -23.85 1.51
CA VAL A 100 -10.95 -24.33 0.59
C VAL A 100 -9.55 -24.10 1.17
N PRO A 101 -8.56 -24.97 0.86
CA PRO A 101 -7.25 -24.93 1.52
C PRO A 101 -6.52 -23.57 1.43
N TRP A 102 -6.58 -22.89 0.29
CA TRP A 102 -5.90 -21.59 0.13
C TRP A 102 -6.52 -20.49 1.02
N GLN A 103 -7.83 -20.50 1.22
CA GLN A 103 -8.50 -19.54 2.11
C GLN A 103 -8.08 -19.76 3.56
N LYS A 104 -8.04 -21.03 4.00
CA LYS A 104 -7.55 -21.38 5.32
C LYS A 104 -6.12 -20.90 5.53
N GLN A 105 -5.23 -21.12 4.56
CA GLN A 105 -3.85 -20.61 4.63
C GLN A 105 -3.79 -19.08 4.70
N VAL A 106 -4.66 -18.37 3.98
CA VAL A 106 -4.74 -16.90 4.09
C VAL A 106 -5.20 -16.50 5.48
N LEU A 107 -6.25 -17.12 6.04
CA LEU A 107 -6.73 -16.84 7.39
C LEU A 107 -5.63 -17.07 8.44
N ASP A 108 -4.90 -18.19 8.34
CA ASP A 108 -3.78 -18.50 9.22
C ASP A 108 -2.68 -17.43 9.13
N CYS A 109 -2.30 -17.02 7.91
CA CYS A 109 -1.32 -15.95 7.70
C CYS A 109 -1.76 -14.62 8.31
N LEU A 110 -3.03 -14.23 8.14
CA LEU A 110 -3.56 -13.00 8.70
C LEU A 110 -3.62 -13.05 10.23
N HIS A 111 -3.95 -14.20 10.81
CA HIS A 111 -3.93 -14.43 12.26
C HIS A 111 -2.52 -14.31 12.82
N GLU A 112 -1.54 -15.00 12.22
CA GLU A 112 -0.13 -14.94 12.66
C GLU A 112 0.46 -13.54 12.49
N SER A 113 0.10 -12.81 11.42
CA SER A 113 0.49 -11.41 11.24
C SER A 113 -0.07 -10.53 12.36
N TRP A 114 -1.34 -10.70 12.74
CA TRP A 114 -1.97 -9.97 13.82
C TRP A 114 -1.32 -10.29 15.16
N LYS A 115 -1.07 -11.58 15.44
CA LYS A 115 -0.41 -12.06 16.66
C LYS A 115 1.00 -11.47 16.79
N ALA A 116 1.76 -11.43 15.69
CA ALA A 116 3.09 -10.82 15.70
C ALA A 116 3.05 -9.34 16.11
N VAL A 117 2.05 -8.57 15.65
CA VAL A 117 1.87 -7.16 16.07
C VAL A 117 1.41 -7.07 17.53
N SER A 118 0.56 -8.00 18.01
CA SER A 118 0.04 -7.97 19.38
C SER A 118 1.10 -8.33 20.42
N ASP A 119 1.94 -9.31 20.12
CA ASP A 119 2.93 -9.86 21.03
C ASP A 119 4.28 -9.12 20.98
N GLU A 120 4.54 -8.37 19.91
CA GLU A 120 5.76 -7.58 19.62
C GLU A 120 7.08 -8.33 19.95
N PRO A 121 7.29 -9.59 19.47
CA PRO A 121 8.58 -10.25 19.66
C PRO A 121 9.68 -9.48 18.91
N PHE A 122 10.95 -9.71 19.26
CA PHE A 122 12.13 -8.99 18.73
C PHE A 122 12.13 -8.77 17.18
N ASP A 123 11.56 -9.71 16.42
CA ASP A 123 11.53 -9.67 14.95
C ASP A 123 10.12 -9.51 14.37
N TYR A 124 9.17 -8.91 15.12
CA TYR A 124 7.75 -8.90 14.74
C TYR A 124 7.49 -8.25 13.38
N GLU A 125 8.23 -7.20 12.99
CA GLU A 125 8.09 -6.56 11.68
C GLU A 125 8.40 -7.53 10.53
N ASN A 126 9.45 -8.36 10.69
CA ASN A 126 9.79 -9.38 9.71
C ASN A 126 8.72 -10.49 9.64
N ARG A 127 8.16 -10.89 10.77
CA ARG A 127 7.06 -11.86 10.83
C ARG A 127 5.81 -11.31 10.14
N VAL A 128 5.44 -10.07 10.44
CA VAL A 128 4.31 -9.37 9.80
C VAL A 128 4.50 -9.33 8.28
N ARG A 129 5.68 -8.89 7.83
CA ARG A 129 6.03 -8.84 6.41
C ARG A 129 5.97 -10.22 5.75
N TYR A 130 6.50 -11.25 6.39
CA TYR A 130 6.49 -12.63 5.89
C TYR A 130 5.07 -13.14 5.70
N TYR A 131 4.23 -13.08 6.73
CA TYR A 131 2.87 -13.59 6.68
C TYR A 131 1.98 -12.80 5.71
N LEU A 132 2.10 -11.47 5.68
CA LEU A 132 1.37 -10.65 4.71
C LEU A 132 1.82 -10.93 3.27
N SER A 133 3.12 -11.16 3.03
CA SER A 133 3.62 -11.55 1.70
C SER A 133 3.07 -12.89 1.25
N LEU A 134 2.97 -13.87 2.15
CA LEU A 134 2.40 -15.19 1.87
C LEU A 134 0.90 -15.09 1.59
N ALA A 135 0.15 -14.34 2.40
CA ALA A 135 -1.28 -14.09 2.17
C ALA A 135 -1.52 -13.42 0.82
N LEU A 136 -0.75 -12.36 0.49
CA LEU A 136 -0.87 -11.67 -0.79
C LEU A 136 -0.51 -12.56 -1.98
N ARG A 137 0.46 -13.46 -1.83
CA ARG A 137 0.78 -14.47 -2.85
C ARG A 137 -0.41 -15.36 -3.15
N LEU A 138 -1.06 -15.89 -2.11
CA LEU A 138 -2.23 -16.74 -2.26
C LEU A 138 -3.41 -15.99 -2.89
N LEU A 139 -3.70 -14.78 -2.43
CA LEU A 139 -4.76 -13.92 -2.96
C LEU A 139 -4.49 -13.51 -4.42
N SER A 140 -3.24 -13.16 -4.77
CA SER A 140 -2.90 -12.74 -6.13
C SER A 140 -3.08 -13.86 -7.15
N THR A 141 -2.87 -15.13 -6.76
CA THR A 141 -3.15 -16.28 -7.65
C THR A 141 -4.62 -16.37 -8.03
N GLN A 142 -5.53 -15.93 -7.16
CA GLN A 142 -6.97 -15.89 -7.44
C GLN A 142 -7.34 -14.76 -8.41
N CYS A 143 -6.51 -13.73 -8.52
CA CYS A 143 -6.67 -12.66 -9.53
C CYS A 143 -6.15 -13.08 -10.91
N VAL A 144 -5.24 -14.05 -10.97
CA VAL A 144 -4.54 -14.47 -12.21
C VAL A 144 -5.23 -15.66 -12.89
N GLY A 145 -6.09 -16.40 -12.17
CA GLY A 145 -6.72 -17.64 -12.66
C GLY A 145 -7.63 -17.52 -13.90
N GLY A 146 -7.82 -16.31 -14.45
CA GLY A 146 -8.51 -16.06 -15.71
C GLY A 146 -7.65 -15.44 -16.82
N ARG A 147 -6.34 -15.26 -16.62
CA ARG A 147 -5.48 -14.52 -17.55
C ARG A 147 -4.67 -15.41 -18.46
N THR A 148 -5.09 -15.49 -19.67
CA THR A 148 -4.27 -15.67 -20.86
C THR A 148 -3.25 -14.52 -20.99
N LYS A 149 -1.96 -14.86 -21.20
CA LYS A 149 -0.82 -14.03 -21.63
C LYS A 149 -0.94 -12.51 -21.36
N VAL A 150 -0.05 -11.98 -20.54
CA VAL A 150 0.15 -10.52 -20.40
C VAL A 150 0.17 -9.90 -21.79
N SER A 151 -0.74 -8.98 -22.07
CA SER A 151 -0.82 -8.37 -23.40
C SER A 151 0.46 -7.57 -23.69
N GLN A 152 0.85 -7.48 -24.94
CA GLN A 152 2.01 -6.67 -25.34
C GLN A 152 1.87 -5.22 -24.88
N GLN A 153 0.64 -4.69 -24.87
CA GLN A 153 0.34 -3.34 -24.37
C GLN A 153 0.61 -3.19 -22.87
N GLU A 154 0.28 -4.20 -22.06
CA GLU A 154 0.57 -4.19 -20.62
C GLU A 154 2.07 -4.29 -20.32
N GLN A 155 2.82 -5.02 -21.15
CA GLN A 155 4.28 -5.08 -21.04
C GLN A 155 4.90 -3.72 -21.36
N ILE A 156 4.47 -3.06 -22.45
CA ILE A 156 4.92 -1.73 -22.83
C ILE A 156 4.58 -0.70 -21.73
N ALA A 157 3.36 -0.74 -21.19
CA ALA A 157 2.94 0.16 -20.12
C ALA A 157 3.79 -0.04 -18.84
N SER A 158 4.11 -1.29 -18.50
CA SER A 158 4.97 -1.62 -17.38
C SER A 158 6.39 -1.11 -17.56
N GLU A 159 6.95 -1.27 -18.76
CA GLU A 159 8.30 -0.82 -19.06
C GLU A 159 8.40 0.71 -19.04
N ARG A 160 7.43 1.41 -19.64
CA ARG A 160 7.33 2.88 -19.55
C ARG A 160 7.25 3.36 -18.11
N MET A 161 6.47 2.69 -17.26
CA MET A 161 6.40 3.05 -15.84
C MET A 161 7.75 2.92 -15.16
N LYS A 162 8.48 1.82 -15.38
CA LYS A 162 9.84 1.65 -14.83
C LYS A 162 10.79 2.77 -15.28
N GLN A 163 10.71 3.15 -16.55
CA GLN A 163 11.53 4.24 -17.08
C GLN A 163 11.18 5.59 -16.45
N MET A 164 9.89 5.90 -16.27
CA MET A 164 9.46 7.11 -15.57
C MET A 164 9.91 7.13 -14.10
N LEU A 165 9.82 6.00 -13.39
CA LEU A 165 10.30 5.89 -12.01
C LEU A 165 11.81 6.09 -11.92
N ARG A 166 12.57 5.45 -12.81
CA ARG A 166 14.02 5.62 -12.89
C ARG A 166 14.39 7.08 -13.19
N PHE A 167 13.72 7.72 -14.13
CA PHE A 167 13.92 9.14 -14.43
C PHE A 167 13.71 10.01 -13.19
N VAL A 168 12.66 9.76 -12.40
CA VAL A 168 12.46 10.48 -11.12
C VAL A 168 13.60 10.19 -10.13
N GLU A 169 14.07 8.94 -10.04
CA GLU A 169 15.16 8.56 -9.14
C GLU A 169 16.49 9.20 -9.49
N GLU A 170 16.75 9.38 -10.79
CA GLU A 170 17.99 10.02 -11.29
C GLU A 170 17.94 11.55 -11.16
N HIS A 171 16.74 12.16 -11.22
CA HIS A 171 16.57 13.62 -11.28
C HIS A 171 15.77 14.20 -10.09
N TYR A 172 15.54 13.45 -9.01
CA TYR A 172 14.65 13.89 -7.93
C TYR A 172 15.04 15.20 -7.26
N ALA A 173 16.33 15.54 -7.25
CA ALA A 173 16.85 16.77 -6.66
C ALA A 173 16.63 18.00 -7.57
N GLU A 174 16.31 17.79 -8.84
CA GLU A 174 16.08 18.84 -9.83
C GLU A 174 14.61 19.28 -9.84
N GLU A 175 14.29 20.34 -10.57
CA GLU A 175 12.91 20.76 -10.79
C GLU A 175 12.20 19.74 -11.73
N LEU A 176 11.29 18.93 -11.16
CA LEU A 176 10.54 17.92 -11.89
C LEU A 176 9.09 18.35 -12.08
N THR A 177 8.67 18.34 -13.36
CA THR A 177 7.28 18.56 -13.76
C THR A 177 6.67 17.27 -14.33
N VAL A 178 5.34 17.21 -14.42
CA VAL A 178 4.64 16.08 -15.07
C VAL A 178 5.08 15.97 -16.54
N GLN A 179 5.31 17.11 -17.19
CA GLN A 179 5.78 17.17 -18.59
C GLN A 179 7.14 16.50 -18.76
N LEU A 180 8.11 16.78 -17.89
CA LEU A 180 9.44 16.16 -17.94
C LEU A 180 9.38 14.66 -17.72
N ILE A 181 8.60 14.21 -16.75
CA ILE A 181 8.41 12.77 -16.47
C ILE A 181 7.72 12.08 -17.64
N ALA A 182 6.69 12.68 -18.22
CA ALA A 182 5.98 12.14 -19.39
C ALA A 182 6.91 12.11 -20.63
N GLY A 183 7.71 13.16 -20.82
CA GLY A 183 8.67 13.28 -21.92
C GLY A 183 9.74 12.20 -21.92
N SER A 184 10.16 11.71 -20.75
CA SER A 184 11.18 10.63 -20.62
C SER A 184 10.79 9.33 -21.33
N VAL A 185 9.48 9.11 -21.58
CA VAL A 185 8.93 7.92 -22.26
C VAL A 185 8.04 8.26 -23.45
N ALA A 186 8.15 9.46 -23.99
CA ALA A 186 7.35 9.96 -25.10
C ALA A 186 5.82 9.82 -24.89
N LEU A 187 5.35 10.15 -23.68
CA LEU A 187 3.92 10.19 -23.34
C LEU A 187 3.44 11.64 -23.21
N SER A 188 2.13 11.86 -23.42
CA SER A 188 1.48 13.10 -23.00
C SER A 188 1.35 13.14 -21.46
N GLU A 189 1.24 14.35 -20.89
CA GLU A 189 1.01 14.53 -19.46
C GLU A 189 -0.24 13.77 -18.95
N SER A 190 -1.32 13.82 -19.72
CA SER A 190 -2.56 13.11 -19.40
C SER A 190 -2.36 11.59 -19.34
N ALA A 191 -1.56 11.01 -20.27
CA ALA A 191 -1.23 9.60 -20.27
C ALA A 191 -0.33 9.23 -19.08
N CYS A 192 0.66 10.07 -18.76
CA CYS A 192 1.51 9.92 -17.58
C CYS A 192 0.67 9.92 -16.29
N LEU A 193 -0.21 10.91 -16.11
CA LEU A 193 -1.11 11.00 -14.96
C LEU A 193 -1.99 9.75 -14.81
N ARG A 194 -2.57 9.27 -15.92
CA ARG A 194 -3.38 8.04 -15.92
C ARG A 194 -2.54 6.83 -15.53
N SER A 195 -1.35 6.68 -16.11
CA SER A 195 -0.46 5.56 -15.82
C SER A 195 -0.06 5.51 -14.34
N PHE A 196 0.33 6.65 -13.76
CA PHE A 196 0.65 6.73 -12.33
C PHE A 196 -0.55 6.38 -11.45
N ARG A 197 -1.74 6.92 -11.74
CA ARG A 197 -2.96 6.61 -10.97
C ARG A 197 -3.34 5.13 -11.08
N GLN A 198 -3.31 4.56 -12.29
CA GLN A 198 -3.69 3.16 -12.50
C GLN A 198 -2.68 2.17 -11.89
N MET A 199 -1.38 2.47 -11.97
CA MET A 199 -0.35 1.53 -11.54
C MET A 199 0.10 1.73 -10.10
N LEU A 200 0.08 2.96 -9.60
CA LEU A 200 0.62 3.34 -8.30
C LEU A 200 -0.40 3.97 -7.34
N GLY A 201 -1.60 4.33 -7.82
CA GLY A 201 -2.63 4.99 -7.03
C GLY A 201 -2.34 6.46 -6.67
N ILE A 202 -1.25 7.03 -7.17
CA ILE A 202 -0.81 8.40 -6.86
C ILE A 202 -0.45 9.16 -8.13
N THR A 203 -0.31 10.48 -8.03
CA THR A 203 0.16 11.31 -9.15
C THR A 203 1.70 11.29 -9.25
N PRO A 204 2.30 11.62 -10.43
CA PRO A 204 3.75 11.72 -10.58
C PRO A 204 4.39 12.65 -9.56
N ILE A 205 3.80 13.82 -9.31
CA ILE A 205 4.34 14.80 -8.34
C ILE A 205 4.21 14.30 -6.89
N GLN A 206 3.16 13.55 -6.56
CA GLN A 206 3.08 12.89 -5.25
C GLN A 206 4.19 11.85 -5.09
N TYR A 207 4.49 11.09 -6.14
CA TYR A 207 5.62 10.14 -6.14
C TYR A 207 6.97 10.86 -5.92
N VAL A 208 7.24 11.95 -6.65
CA VAL A 208 8.45 12.78 -6.47
C VAL A 208 8.58 13.25 -5.01
N LYS A 209 7.50 13.79 -4.43
CA LYS A 209 7.50 14.23 -3.02
C LYS A 209 7.82 13.09 -2.05
N GLN A 210 7.20 11.93 -2.24
CA GLN A 210 7.46 10.75 -1.41
C GLN A 210 8.92 10.29 -1.54
N TYR A 211 9.44 10.22 -2.75
CA TYR A 211 10.82 9.82 -3.00
C TYR A 211 11.83 10.79 -2.35
N ARG A 212 11.64 12.10 -2.51
CA ARG A 212 12.44 13.14 -1.85
C ARG A 212 12.45 13.00 -0.33
N VAL A 213 11.29 12.74 0.27
CA VAL A 213 11.18 12.54 1.72
C VAL A 213 11.88 11.27 2.18
N GLU A 214 11.82 10.18 1.40
CA GLU A 214 12.59 8.96 1.72
C GLU A 214 14.10 9.24 1.68
N LYS A 215 14.59 9.94 0.65
CA LYS A 215 16.00 10.35 0.58
C LYS A 215 16.41 11.29 1.71
N ALA A 216 15.57 12.25 2.06
CA ALA A 216 15.79 13.09 3.22
C ALA A 216 15.86 12.29 4.53
N ALA A 217 15.00 11.29 4.70
CA ALA A 217 15.02 10.40 5.87
C ALA A 217 16.31 9.55 5.92
N GLU A 218 16.84 9.09 4.78
CA GLU A 218 18.15 8.43 4.70
C GLU A 218 19.27 9.37 5.13
N LEU A 219 19.33 10.60 4.58
CA LEU A 219 20.34 11.59 4.93
C LEU A 219 20.26 12.04 6.40
N LEU A 220 19.06 12.17 6.96
CA LEU A 220 18.87 12.47 8.37
C LEU A 220 19.50 11.43 9.29
N ARG A 221 19.49 10.15 8.91
CA ARG A 221 20.08 9.03 9.69
C ARG A 221 21.59 8.88 9.47
N SER A 222 22.06 9.16 8.25
CA SER A 222 23.44 8.85 7.84
C SER A 222 24.38 10.04 7.91
N THR A 223 23.88 11.27 8.08
CA THR A 223 24.71 12.49 8.04
C THR A 223 24.41 13.43 9.20
N ARG A 224 25.35 14.37 9.43
CA ARG A 224 25.19 15.49 10.39
C ARG A 224 24.75 16.81 9.73
N LEU A 225 24.37 16.78 8.46
CA LEU A 225 23.89 17.97 7.73
C LEU A 225 22.68 18.59 8.44
N LYS A 226 22.56 19.92 8.36
CA LYS A 226 21.41 20.62 8.91
C LYS A 226 20.14 20.24 8.14
N THR A 227 19.01 20.27 8.82
CA THR A 227 17.70 19.91 8.23
C THR A 227 17.40 20.71 6.94
N GLY A 228 17.75 22.00 6.92
CA GLY A 228 17.57 22.85 5.73
C GLY A 228 18.46 22.44 4.56
N GLU A 229 19.71 22.06 4.84
CA GLU A 229 20.67 21.57 3.82
C GLU A 229 20.15 20.25 3.21
N ILE A 230 19.65 19.32 4.04
CA ILE A 230 19.06 18.08 3.57
C ILE A 230 17.83 18.33 2.69
N GLY A 231 16.96 19.29 3.10
CA GLY A 231 15.82 19.68 2.27
C GLY A 231 16.25 20.17 0.89
N ALA A 232 17.26 21.03 0.83
CA ALA A 232 17.80 21.55 -0.43
C ALA A 232 18.44 20.45 -1.29
N GLU A 233 19.26 19.57 -0.71
CA GLU A 233 19.86 18.42 -1.42
C GLU A 233 18.80 17.45 -1.97
N CYS A 234 17.64 17.36 -1.31
CA CYS A 234 16.53 16.55 -1.79
C CYS A 234 15.60 17.30 -2.77
N GLY A 235 15.98 18.48 -3.26
CA GLY A 235 15.23 19.23 -4.27
C GLY A 235 14.04 20.02 -3.72
N PHE A 236 14.00 20.33 -2.42
CA PHE A 236 13.03 21.26 -1.86
C PHE A 236 13.62 22.68 -1.86
N THR A 237 13.01 23.58 -2.60
CA THR A 237 13.43 25.00 -2.70
C THR A 237 13.04 25.83 -1.48
N ASP A 238 12.04 25.38 -0.70
CA ASP A 238 11.55 26.05 0.50
C ASP A 238 11.61 25.11 1.71
N GLY A 239 12.30 25.52 2.76
CA GLY A 239 12.51 24.73 3.97
C GLY A 239 11.24 24.51 4.80
N SER A 240 10.32 25.48 4.80
CA SER A 240 9.03 25.34 5.51
C SER A 240 8.15 24.34 4.79
N TYR A 241 8.15 24.37 3.46
CA TYR A 241 7.44 23.40 2.63
C TYR A 241 8.04 22.00 2.80
N PHE A 242 9.36 21.86 2.86
CA PHE A 242 10.02 20.59 3.18
C PHE A 242 9.54 20.02 4.50
N ILE A 243 9.58 20.80 5.59
CA ILE A 243 9.14 20.35 6.93
C ILE A 243 7.68 19.91 6.90
N LYS A 244 6.81 20.66 6.22
CA LYS A 244 5.38 20.35 6.06
C LYS A 244 5.20 19.00 5.36
N ILE A 245 5.81 18.81 4.18
CA ILE A 245 5.67 17.57 3.40
C ILE A 245 6.29 16.37 4.13
N PHE A 246 7.43 16.56 4.80
CA PHE A 246 8.06 15.52 5.59
C PHE A 246 7.13 15.06 6.72
N ARG A 247 6.50 16.02 7.44
CA ARG A 247 5.55 15.72 8.51
C ARG A 247 4.28 15.03 8.00
N GLU A 248 3.78 15.42 6.84
CA GLU A 248 2.62 14.75 6.21
C GLU A 248 2.93 13.27 5.89
N ILE A 249 4.15 12.95 5.45
CA ILE A 249 4.54 11.61 5.00
C ILE A 249 5.07 10.74 6.16
N LYS A 250 5.89 11.32 7.07
CA LYS A 250 6.54 10.58 8.16
C LYS A 250 5.86 10.72 9.51
N HIS A 251 4.80 11.53 9.62
CA HIS A 251 4.04 11.83 10.84
C HIS A 251 4.86 12.44 11.99
N CYS A 252 6.04 12.96 11.68
CA CYS A 252 6.91 13.70 12.60
C CYS A 252 7.77 14.71 11.81
N THR A 253 8.34 15.69 12.51
CA THR A 253 9.25 16.64 11.88
C THR A 253 10.60 15.99 11.55
N PRO A 254 11.40 16.54 10.59
CA PRO A 254 12.74 16.03 10.31
C PRO A 254 13.66 15.99 11.56
N LYS A 255 13.51 16.98 12.46
CA LYS A 255 14.27 17.03 13.71
C LYS A 255 13.88 15.90 14.67
N GLU A 256 12.59 15.69 14.86
CA GLU A 256 12.07 14.58 15.67
C GLU A 256 12.46 13.22 15.08
N TYR A 257 12.40 13.11 13.75
CA TYR A 257 12.83 11.88 13.06
C TYR A 257 14.29 11.56 13.35
N ARG A 258 15.19 12.56 13.24
CA ARG A 258 16.61 12.37 13.57
C ARG A 258 16.80 11.94 15.02
N MET A 259 16.12 12.57 15.99
CA MET A 259 16.25 12.20 17.40
C MET A 259 15.74 10.79 17.73
N LYS A 260 14.78 10.28 16.94
CA LYS A 260 14.20 8.96 17.17
C LYS A 260 15.04 7.82 16.57
N PHE A 261 15.81 8.09 15.51
CA PHE A 261 16.50 7.05 14.73
C PHE A 261 18.02 7.24 14.62
N CYS A 262 18.59 8.22 15.31
CA CYS A 262 20.00 8.46 15.53
C CYS A 262 20.26 8.70 16.99
#